data_1f9818481ef754d4b6401885dfdb56f7
#
_entry.id   1f9818481ef754d4b6401885dfdb56f7
#
_cell.length_a   1.000
_cell.length_b   1.000
_cell.length_c   1.000
_cell.angle_alpha   90.00
_cell.angle_beta   90.00
_cell.angle_gamma   90.00
#
_symmetry.space_group_name_H-M   'P 1'
#
loop_
_entity.id
_entity.type
_entity.pdbx_description
1 polymer ?
#
loop_
_entity_poly.entity_id
_entity_poly.type
_entity_poly.pdbx_seq_one_letter_code
_entity_poly.pdbx_strand_id
1 'polypeptide(L)'
;MNSIMLYRVLFVGILSALMLINRKQIAFKISTSTNVSPIEQTSGTVVSLVPPYFGPREINSYFDHEYPNYSINDRIVLWDGQTARREYGECGWRANDGRAIAYFDRPAGQPNRNCIWYEGHPGYDFALIYEPVLAATDGIVIRAGWEDWNRRGVGLGLRIYITHANGLETRYGHLSALVVLTNTWVYEGQIIGTSGNTGNSSGPHLHFEVRLNNLPIDPFGGSGSFWLWKEGRWDDQGRWVGRSIPASTSYLVIDDVPPSISDPFFRKGHTVDGILVSCPPASCPHWYPETGIGWNSDMIWTYSNDQNRDYWALWEPSKHGIYEIRVFIPRKYATTWWARYWLVTSSTYQPAIYMVVDQYGVSDRWISLGIHRFGPYPGWAALWIDDATLEQPTIDQHCGTGWCQIGVDAVKFVTAWPVYIPVALNQGQ
;
A
#
# COMPACT_ATOMS: atom_id res chain seq x y z
N MET A 1 -23.91 50.57 20.81
CA MET A 1 -23.35 50.47 19.45
C MET A 1 -22.02 51.24 19.47
N ASN A 2 -20.89 50.57 19.58
CA ASN A 2 -19.53 51.10 19.40
C ASN A 2 -18.48 50.33 20.23
N SER A 3 -18.48 49.00 20.18
CA SER A 3 -17.38 48.22 20.78
C SER A 3 -16.93 47.00 20.02
N ILE A 4 -17.53 46.72 18.84
CA ILE A 4 -17.22 45.52 18.06
C ILE A 4 -16.34 45.81 16.83
N MET A 5 -16.09 47.09 16.54
CA MET A 5 -15.32 47.49 15.34
C MET A 5 -13.80 47.69 15.58
N LEU A 6 -13.35 47.71 16.85
CA LEU A 6 -11.92 47.92 17.15
C LEU A 6 -11.08 46.65 17.22
N TYR A 7 -11.69 45.47 17.34
CA TYR A 7 -10.94 44.20 17.43
C TYR A 7 -10.60 43.55 16.06
N ARG A 8 -11.23 43.99 14.97
CA ARG A 8 -10.93 43.47 13.62
C ARG A 8 -9.77 44.12 12.89
N VAL A 9 -9.34 45.30 13.33
CA VAL A 9 -8.23 46.05 12.70
C VAL A 9 -6.87 45.68 13.30
N LEU A 10 -6.81 45.17 14.53
CA LEU A 10 -5.54 44.78 15.17
C LEU A 10 -5.05 43.38 14.73
N PHE A 11 -5.92 42.51 14.23
CA PHE A 11 -5.50 41.14 13.81
C PHE A 11 -4.94 41.06 12.39
N VAL A 12 -5.26 42.02 11.53
CA VAL A 12 -4.73 42.11 10.16
C VAL A 12 -3.33 42.73 10.12
N GLY A 13 -3.00 43.59 11.11
CA GLY A 13 -1.68 44.26 11.19
C GLY A 13 -0.55 43.37 11.68
N ILE A 14 -0.84 42.28 12.43
CA ILE A 14 0.19 41.40 13.00
C ILE A 14 0.57 40.27 12.03
N LEU A 15 -0.32 39.86 11.16
CA LEU A 15 0.02 38.85 10.12
C LEU A 15 0.84 39.42 8.96
N SER A 16 0.79 40.73 8.73
CA SER A 16 1.57 41.35 7.66
C SER A 16 3.02 41.68 8.07
N ALA A 17 3.32 41.74 9.39
CA ALA A 17 4.67 42.04 9.88
C ALA A 17 5.54 40.76 10.01
N LEU A 18 4.99 39.58 10.03
CA LEU A 18 5.72 38.30 10.12
C LEU A 18 6.11 37.70 8.77
N MET A 19 5.66 38.25 7.64
CA MET A 19 6.04 37.79 6.30
C MET A 19 7.19 38.61 5.64
N LEU A 20 7.79 39.57 6.34
CA LEU A 20 8.84 40.46 5.79
C LEU A 20 10.27 40.19 6.29
N ILE A 21 10.48 39.13 7.07
CA ILE A 21 11.82 38.79 7.55
C ILE A 21 12.15 37.37 7.12
N ASN A 22 12.55 37.15 5.89
CA ASN A 22 13.54 36.18 5.43
C ASN A 22 13.50 35.99 3.89
N ARG A 23 13.88 37.03 3.16
CA ARG A 23 14.39 36.87 1.79
C ARG A 23 15.83 37.39 1.71
N LYS A 24 16.79 36.59 2.16
CA LYS A 24 18.16 36.71 1.65
C LYS A 24 18.22 35.88 0.36
N GLN A 25 18.25 36.58 -0.75
CA GLN A 25 18.58 36.02 -2.04
C GLN A 25 20.02 35.53 -2.02
N ILE A 26 20.24 34.24 -2.10
CA ILE A 26 21.53 33.65 -2.50
C ILE A 26 21.53 33.61 -4.01
N ALA A 27 22.21 34.57 -4.63
CA ALA A 27 22.45 34.55 -6.06
C ALA A 27 23.49 33.48 -6.37
N PHE A 28 23.07 32.37 -6.97
CA PHE A 28 23.99 31.41 -7.60
C PHE A 28 24.45 31.97 -8.95
N LYS A 29 25.74 32.28 -9.06
CA LYS A 29 26.40 32.55 -10.34
C LYS A 29 26.48 31.24 -11.11
N ILE A 30 25.71 31.12 -12.21
CA ILE A 30 25.88 30.04 -13.17
C ILE A 30 27.11 30.38 -14.02
N SER A 31 28.20 29.66 -13.80
CA SER A 31 29.36 29.65 -14.69
C SER A 31 29.12 28.58 -15.74
N THR A 32 28.91 29.00 -16.97
CA THR A 32 28.92 28.10 -18.14
C THR A 32 30.35 27.75 -18.47
N SER A 33 30.82 26.59 -18.10
CA SER A 33 32.00 25.97 -18.73
C SER A 33 31.61 24.59 -19.25
N THR A 34 31.55 24.51 -20.55
CA THR A 34 31.42 23.27 -21.31
C THR A 34 32.78 22.53 -21.30
N ASN A 35 32.94 21.66 -20.31
CA ASN A 35 33.92 20.54 -20.42
C ASN A 35 33.27 19.40 -19.62
N VAL A 36 32.62 18.48 -20.34
CA VAL A 36 32.14 17.22 -19.77
C VAL A 36 33.38 16.33 -19.64
N SER A 37 34.02 16.39 -18.48
CA SER A 37 34.94 15.33 -18.04
C SER A 37 34.13 14.08 -17.71
N PRO A 38 34.71 12.87 -17.88
CA PRO A 38 34.04 11.65 -17.48
C PRO A 38 33.63 11.75 -16.02
N ILE A 39 32.40 11.36 -15.72
CA ILE A 39 31.88 11.32 -14.36
C ILE A 39 32.79 10.40 -13.55
N GLU A 40 33.66 10.96 -12.72
CA GLU A 40 34.31 10.22 -11.65
C GLU A 40 33.19 9.59 -10.79
N GLN A 41 33.16 8.26 -10.77
CA GLN A 41 32.36 7.50 -9.82
C GLN A 41 32.82 7.88 -8.41
N THR A 42 32.16 8.88 -7.80
CA THR A 42 32.20 8.99 -6.34
C THR A 42 31.69 7.64 -5.82
N SER A 43 32.40 7.05 -4.87
CA SER A 43 32.06 5.80 -4.20
C SER A 43 30.74 5.94 -3.44
N GLY A 44 29.65 6.10 -4.15
CA GLY A 44 28.30 6.08 -3.64
C GLY A 44 27.95 4.63 -3.29
N THR A 45 27.45 4.42 -2.10
CA THR A 45 26.90 3.13 -1.66
C THR A 45 25.95 2.63 -2.74
N VAL A 46 26.24 1.48 -3.34
CA VAL A 46 25.36 0.87 -4.34
C VAL A 46 24.06 0.53 -3.62
N VAL A 47 22.96 1.18 -4.00
CA VAL A 47 21.63 0.84 -3.49
C VAL A 47 21.27 -0.52 -4.05
N SER A 48 20.99 -1.48 -3.18
CA SER A 48 20.58 -2.82 -3.56
C SER A 48 19.20 -3.13 -3.01
N LEU A 49 18.46 -4.00 -3.68
CA LEU A 49 17.06 -4.30 -3.42
C LEU A 49 16.90 -5.70 -2.83
N VAL A 50 15.86 -5.87 -2.04
CA VAL A 50 15.29 -7.18 -1.70
C VAL A 50 13.96 -7.35 -2.43
N PRO A 51 13.53 -8.59 -2.73
CA PRO A 51 12.22 -8.84 -3.31
C PRO A 51 11.12 -8.22 -2.43
N PRO A 52 10.14 -7.52 -3.03
CA PRO A 52 9.12 -6.78 -2.27
C PRO A 52 8.00 -7.68 -1.72
N TYR A 53 8.31 -8.93 -1.41
CA TYR A 53 7.36 -9.94 -0.93
C TYR A 53 8.05 -11.10 -0.22
N PHE A 54 7.26 -11.98 0.40
CA PHE A 54 7.71 -13.21 1.03
C PHE A 54 7.54 -14.43 0.12
N GLY A 55 8.50 -15.37 0.21
CA GLY A 55 8.44 -16.66 -0.47
C GLY A 55 8.62 -16.60 -1.99
N PRO A 56 8.45 -17.73 -2.68
CA PRO A 56 8.58 -17.80 -4.13
C PRO A 56 7.34 -17.25 -4.84
N ARG A 57 7.52 -16.41 -5.87
CA ARG A 57 6.43 -15.88 -6.70
C ARG A 57 6.73 -16.05 -8.17
N GLU A 58 5.69 -16.36 -8.93
CA GLU A 58 5.73 -16.30 -10.38
C GLU A 58 5.72 -14.84 -10.84
N ILE A 59 6.33 -14.59 -11.97
CA ILE A 59 6.23 -13.31 -12.67
C ILE A 59 5.14 -13.44 -13.72
N ASN A 60 4.07 -12.66 -13.57
CA ASN A 60 2.93 -12.62 -14.48
C ASN A 60 3.21 -11.76 -15.72
N SER A 61 4.03 -10.71 -15.57
CA SER A 61 4.45 -9.87 -16.68
C SER A 61 5.85 -9.31 -16.45
N TYR A 62 6.61 -9.18 -17.52
CA TYR A 62 8.01 -8.75 -17.53
C TYR A 62 8.15 -7.31 -18.00
N PHE A 63 9.32 -6.71 -17.72
CA PHE A 63 9.73 -5.39 -18.14
C PHE A 63 9.92 -5.32 -19.66
N ASP A 64 9.42 -4.24 -20.30
CA ASP A 64 9.67 -3.93 -21.70
C ASP A 64 10.89 -2.98 -21.81
N HIS A 65 11.97 -3.45 -22.44
CA HIS A 65 13.21 -2.68 -22.57
C HIS A 65 13.17 -1.63 -23.71
N GLU A 66 12.05 -1.45 -24.41
CA GLU A 66 11.89 -0.37 -25.37
C GLU A 66 11.82 1.01 -24.70
N TYR A 67 11.51 1.03 -23.40
CA TYR A 67 11.52 2.26 -22.63
C TYR A 67 12.91 2.95 -22.67
N PRO A 68 13.06 4.29 -22.73
CA PRO A 68 12.00 5.31 -22.59
C PRO A 68 11.33 5.74 -23.90
N ASN A 69 11.70 5.15 -25.02
CA ASN A 69 11.24 5.56 -26.34
C ASN A 69 9.97 4.79 -26.76
N TYR A 70 9.10 4.49 -25.81
CA TYR A 70 7.85 3.82 -26.13
C TYR A 70 7.12 4.50 -27.27
N SER A 71 7.06 3.83 -28.38
CA SER A 71 6.05 4.03 -29.37
C SER A 71 5.13 2.81 -29.34
N ILE A 72 3.84 3.00 -29.19
CA ILE A 72 2.86 1.92 -29.33
C ILE A 72 2.97 1.40 -30.77
N ASN A 73 3.73 0.34 -30.98
CA ASN A 73 4.11 -0.18 -32.29
C ASN A 73 3.99 -1.70 -32.38
N ASP A 74 3.31 -2.33 -31.42
CA ASP A 74 3.17 -3.79 -31.29
C ASP A 74 4.52 -4.53 -31.22
N ARG A 75 5.50 -3.93 -30.55
CA ARG A 75 6.84 -4.50 -30.39
C ARG A 75 7.30 -4.40 -28.95
N ILE A 76 7.83 -5.47 -28.41
CA ILE A 76 8.53 -5.51 -27.12
C ILE A 76 10.04 -5.69 -27.35
N VAL A 77 10.85 -5.00 -26.58
CA VAL A 77 12.29 -5.20 -26.54
C VAL A 77 12.65 -6.03 -25.32
N LEU A 78 13.38 -7.13 -25.57
CA LEU A 78 13.83 -8.05 -24.52
C LEU A 78 15.10 -7.56 -23.85
N TRP A 79 15.46 -8.17 -22.73
CA TRP A 79 16.66 -7.89 -21.94
C TRP A 79 17.97 -7.97 -22.74
N ASP A 80 18.03 -8.79 -23.78
CA ASP A 80 19.20 -8.94 -24.68
C ASP A 80 19.16 -7.99 -25.88
N GLY A 81 18.18 -7.09 -25.93
CA GLY A 81 17.97 -6.15 -27.04
C GLY A 81 17.25 -6.75 -28.25
N GLN A 82 16.87 -8.03 -28.23
CA GLN A 82 16.05 -8.60 -29.28
C GLN A 82 14.62 -8.05 -29.22
N THR A 83 13.99 -7.92 -30.39
CA THR A 83 12.60 -7.48 -30.49
C THR A 83 11.65 -8.67 -30.62
N ALA A 84 10.51 -8.56 -29.97
CA ALA A 84 9.40 -9.47 -30.13
C ALA A 84 8.22 -8.80 -30.78
N ARG A 85 7.44 -9.53 -31.56
CA ARG A 85 6.20 -9.07 -32.17
C ARG A 85 5.04 -9.90 -31.67
N ARG A 86 3.89 -9.27 -31.54
CA ARG A 86 2.63 -9.95 -31.23
C ARG A 86 2.19 -10.77 -32.44
N GLU A 87 2.02 -12.09 -32.27
CA GLU A 87 1.41 -12.93 -33.28
C GLU A 87 -0.10 -13.06 -33.05
N TYR A 88 -0.88 -12.86 -34.10
CA TYR A 88 -2.35 -12.98 -34.05
C TYR A 88 -2.75 -14.44 -33.78
N GLY A 89 -3.58 -14.66 -32.75
CA GLY A 89 -4.21 -15.95 -32.45
C GLY A 89 -3.66 -16.72 -31.26
N GLU A 90 -2.46 -16.43 -30.79
CA GLU A 90 -1.91 -16.94 -29.54
C GLU A 90 -1.52 -15.77 -28.64
N CYS A 91 -1.59 -15.92 -27.33
CA CYS A 91 -1.02 -14.92 -26.42
C CYS A 91 0.52 -14.84 -26.51
N GLY A 92 1.13 -15.09 -27.63
CA GLY A 92 2.56 -15.31 -27.74
C GLY A 92 3.27 -14.13 -28.35
N TRP A 93 4.12 -13.51 -27.55
CA TRP A 93 5.20 -12.73 -28.09
C TRP A 93 6.31 -13.70 -28.55
N ARG A 94 6.76 -13.58 -29.79
CA ARG A 94 7.85 -14.38 -30.31
C ARG A 94 9.00 -13.50 -30.77
N ALA A 95 10.22 -13.94 -30.50
CA ALA A 95 11.39 -13.33 -31.09
C ALA A 95 11.34 -13.43 -32.63
N ASN A 96 12.08 -12.55 -33.34
CA ASN A 96 12.10 -12.55 -34.79
C ASN A 96 12.58 -13.89 -35.42
N ASP A 97 13.27 -14.72 -34.63
CA ASP A 97 13.70 -16.08 -34.98
C ASP A 97 12.65 -17.17 -34.69
N GLY A 98 11.44 -16.77 -34.26
CA GLY A 98 10.34 -17.68 -33.98
C GLY A 98 10.36 -18.35 -32.61
N ARG A 99 11.39 -18.11 -31.78
CA ARG A 99 11.43 -18.64 -30.41
C ARG A 99 10.36 -17.98 -29.55
N ALA A 100 9.66 -18.76 -28.74
CA ALA A 100 8.82 -18.23 -27.69
C ALA A 100 9.68 -17.46 -26.67
N ILE A 101 9.26 -16.25 -26.33
CA ILE A 101 10.05 -15.39 -25.47
C ILE A 101 9.88 -15.84 -24.04
N ALA A 102 11.00 -16.25 -23.47
CA ALA A 102 11.13 -16.47 -22.04
C ALA A 102 12.29 -15.63 -21.51
N TYR A 103 12.08 -14.99 -20.41
CA TYR A 103 13.12 -14.27 -19.71
C TYR A 103 14.13 -15.28 -19.13
N PHE A 104 15.44 -15.05 -19.28
CA PHE A 104 16.52 -15.93 -18.81
C PHE A 104 16.43 -17.40 -19.28
N ASP A 105 16.35 -17.63 -20.57
CA ASP A 105 16.43 -18.98 -21.20
C ASP A 105 15.51 -20.04 -20.56
N ARG A 106 14.39 -19.62 -19.99
CA ARG A 106 13.42 -20.59 -19.49
C ARG A 106 12.85 -21.39 -20.63
N PRO A 107 12.73 -22.70 -20.49
CA PRO A 107 12.16 -23.55 -21.53
C PRO A 107 10.79 -23.04 -21.95
N ALA A 108 10.64 -22.63 -23.19
CA ALA A 108 9.35 -22.43 -23.81
C ALA A 108 8.63 -23.76 -23.78
N GLY A 109 7.41 -23.79 -23.26
CA GLY A 109 6.62 -25.02 -23.29
C GLY A 109 5.73 -25.25 -22.07
N GLN A 110 5.68 -24.30 -21.14
CA GLN A 110 4.68 -24.38 -20.10
C GLN A 110 3.39 -23.67 -20.56
N PRO A 111 2.23 -24.24 -20.32
CA PRO A 111 0.95 -23.63 -20.70
C PRO A 111 0.86 -22.20 -20.15
N ASN A 112 0.43 -21.27 -21.00
CA ASN A 112 0.19 -19.85 -20.70
C ASN A 112 1.42 -18.94 -20.42
N ARG A 113 2.65 -19.37 -20.60
CA ARG A 113 3.83 -18.51 -20.43
C ARG A 113 4.12 -17.60 -21.62
N ASN A 114 3.47 -17.78 -22.73
CA ASN A 114 3.60 -16.94 -23.91
C ASN A 114 2.86 -15.61 -23.82
N CYS A 115 2.13 -15.34 -22.72
CA CYS A 115 1.29 -14.16 -22.52
C CYS A 115 1.78 -13.22 -21.43
N ILE A 116 3.01 -13.41 -20.97
CA ILE A 116 3.57 -12.67 -19.82
C ILE A 116 4.25 -11.34 -20.20
N TRP A 117 4.09 -10.92 -21.45
CA TRP A 117 4.67 -9.68 -21.96
C TRP A 117 3.58 -8.81 -22.55
N TYR A 118 3.65 -7.52 -22.26
CA TYR A 118 2.86 -6.52 -22.95
C TYR A 118 3.69 -5.26 -23.21
N GLU A 119 3.36 -4.58 -24.28
CA GLU A 119 4.06 -3.40 -24.74
C GLU A 119 3.95 -2.26 -23.74
N GLY A 120 5.07 -1.60 -23.51
CA GLY A 120 5.12 -0.44 -22.64
C GLY A 120 5.11 -0.76 -21.15
N HIS A 121 5.44 -1.99 -20.73
CA HIS A 121 5.45 -2.37 -19.32
C HIS A 121 6.70 -1.89 -18.59
N PRO A 122 6.61 -0.88 -17.69
CA PRO A 122 7.77 -0.26 -17.05
C PRO A 122 8.26 -0.99 -15.79
N GLY A 123 7.81 -2.22 -15.54
CA GLY A 123 8.09 -2.95 -14.31
C GLY A 123 7.87 -4.46 -14.43
N TYR A 124 7.64 -5.08 -13.30
CA TYR A 124 7.35 -6.51 -13.16
C TYR A 124 6.04 -6.72 -12.43
N ASP A 125 5.21 -7.63 -12.92
CA ASP A 125 4.01 -8.06 -12.22
C ASP A 125 4.28 -9.39 -11.51
N PHE A 126 4.25 -9.39 -10.18
CA PHE A 126 4.42 -10.58 -9.37
C PHE A 126 3.08 -11.14 -8.93
N ALA A 127 2.93 -12.47 -8.99
CA ALA A 127 1.71 -13.19 -8.58
C ALA A 127 1.52 -13.14 -7.06
N LEU A 128 1.02 -12.01 -6.56
CA LEU A 128 0.63 -11.78 -5.18
C LEU A 128 -0.87 -11.54 -5.08
N ILE A 129 -1.58 -12.40 -4.36
CA ILE A 129 -3.03 -12.35 -4.24
C ILE A 129 -3.43 -11.91 -2.84
N TYR A 130 -3.57 -10.60 -2.63
CA TYR A 130 -3.88 -9.98 -1.33
C TYR A 130 -2.87 -10.38 -0.24
N GLU A 131 -1.60 -10.24 -0.56
CA GLU A 131 -0.50 -10.60 0.32
C GLU A 131 0.34 -9.38 0.71
N PRO A 132 1.08 -9.44 1.84
CA PRO A 132 1.93 -8.33 2.28
C PRO A 132 2.95 -7.93 1.22
N VAL A 133 3.07 -6.62 1.01
CA VAL A 133 4.07 -5.98 0.15
C VAL A 133 5.12 -5.31 1.02
N LEU A 134 6.39 -5.54 0.69
CA LEU A 134 7.54 -5.07 1.45
C LEU A 134 8.24 -3.91 0.75
N ALA A 135 8.81 -2.99 1.53
CA ALA A 135 9.76 -2.02 1.00
C ALA A 135 11.02 -2.75 0.49
N ALA A 136 11.40 -2.53 -0.76
CA ALA A 136 12.53 -3.22 -1.37
C ALA A 136 13.89 -2.74 -0.83
N THR A 137 13.96 -1.55 -0.24
CA THR A 137 15.11 -0.98 0.46
C THR A 137 14.66 0.21 1.32
N ASP A 138 15.54 0.76 2.15
CA ASP A 138 15.27 1.93 3.00
C ASP A 138 14.93 3.16 2.16
N GLY A 139 14.00 4.00 2.63
CA GLY A 139 13.64 5.22 1.91
C GLY A 139 12.51 6.03 2.52
N ILE A 140 12.10 7.08 1.80
CA ILE A 140 10.99 7.96 2.19
C ILE A 140 9.83 7.75 1.22
N VAL A 141 8.65 7.49 1.76
CA VAL A 141 7.41 7.43 0.97
C VAL A 141 7.08 8.82 0.43
N ILE A 142 7.15 8.99 -0.87
CA ILE A 142 6.81 10.25 -1.54
C ILE A 142 5.37 10.31 -2.05
N ARG A 143 4.74 9.14 -2.21
CA ARG A 143 3.32 9.01 -2.53
C ARG A 143 2.73 7.76 -1.88
N ALA A 144 1.58 7.90 -1.25
CA ALA A 144 0.73 6.81 -0.79
C ALA A 144 -0.73 7.24 -1.00
N GLY A 145 -1.48 6.56 -1.87
CA GLY A 145 -2.85 6.91 -2.23
C GLY A 145 -3.26 6.47 -3.63
N TRP A 146 -4.45 6.86 -4.02
CA TRP A 146 -4.99 6.60 -5.36
C TRP A 146 -4.21 7.33 -6.46
N GLU A 147 -4.09 6.69 -7.63
CA GLU A 147 -3.60 7.34 -8.87
C GLU A 147 -4.52 8.48 -9.26
N ASP A 148 -5.81 8.18 -9.32
CA ASP A 148 -6.88 9.11 -9.55
C ASP A 148 -7.95 8.88 -8.46
N TRP A 149 -8.18 9.88 -7.64
CA TRP A 149 -9.13 9.80 -6.53
C TRP A 149 -10.57 9.54 -6.98
N ASN A 150 -10.92 9.99 -8.19
CA ASN A 150 -12.28 9.85 -8.70
C ASN A 150 -12.49 8.57 -9.53
N ARG A 151 -11.42 7.86 -9.88
CA ARG A 151 -11.47 6.71 -10.78
C ARG A 151 -10.58 5.57 -10.30
N ARG A 152 -11.16 4.68 -9.52
CA ARG A 152 -10.46 3.53 -8.93
C ARG A 152 -9.73 2.66 -9.97
N GLY A 153 -10.26 2.53 -11.18
CA GLY A 153 -9.74 1.68 -12.25
C GLY A 153 -8.65 2.32 -13.13
N VAL A 154 -7.98 3.40 -12.70
CA VAL A 154 -7.01 4.13 -13.52
C VAL A 154 -5.58 3.87 -13.06
N GLY A 155 -4.67 3.66 -14.03
CA GLY A 155 -3.23 3.54 -13.82
C GLY A 155 -2.87 2.46 -12.80
N LEU A 156 -2.00 2.79 -11.84
CA LEU A 156 -1.58 1.88 -10.77
C LEU A 156 -2.61 1.73 -9.63
N GLY A 157 -3.76 2.40 -9.72
CA GLY A 157 -4.80 2.32 -8.69
C GLY A 157 -4.34 2.87 -7.34
N LEU A 158 -4.51 2.09 -6.29
CA LEU A 158 -3.94 2.37 -4.98
C LEU A 158 -2.45 2.02 -5.00
N ARG A 159 -1.57 2.99 -4.67
CA ARG A 159 -0.14 2.88 -4.92
C ARG A 159 0.73 3.50 -3.85
N ILE A 160 2.00 3.07 -3.82
CA ILE A 160 3.07 3.63 -3.01
C ILE A 160 4.29 3.90 -3.90
N TYR A 161 4.92 5.09 -3.74
CA TYR A 161 6.21 5.42 -4.33
C TYR A 161 7.19 5.76 -3.21
N ILE A 162 8.39 5.18 -3.28
CA ILE A 162 9.45 5.38 -2.29
C ILE A 162 10.69 5.88 -3.01
N THR A 163 11.23 7.01 -2.53
CA THR A 163 12.54 7.49 -2.98
C THR A 163 13.63 6.97 -2.07
N HIS A 164 14.72 6.57 -2.67
CA HIS A 164 15.89 6.00 -2.03
C HIS A 164 17.13 6.86 -2.28
N ALA A 165 18.29 6.41 -1.79
CA ALA A 165 19.54 7.07 -2.10
C ALA A 165 19.87 7.03 -3.60
N ASN A 166 20.73 7.95 -4.05
CA ASN A 166 21.29 8.00 -5.41
C ASN A 166 20.26 8.13 -6.54
N GLY A 167 19.10 8.75 -6.28
CA GLY A 167 18.06 8.97 -7.28
C GLY A 167 17.27 7.71 -7.67
N LEU A 168 17.40 6.64 -6.90
CA LEU A 168 16.58 5.44 -7.07
C LEU A 168 15.19 5.66 -6.48
N GLU A 169 14.17 5.16 -7.16
CA GLU A 169 12.76 5.14 -6.74
C GLU A 169 12.17 3.76 -6.98
N THR A 170 11.36 3.27 -6.06
CA THR A 170 10.54 2.08 -6.28
C THR A 170 9.06 2.42 -6.23
N ARG A 171 8.26 1.77 -7.06
CA ARG A 171 6.81 1.96 -7.16
C ARG A 171 6.10 0.62 -6.99
N TYR A 172 5.00 0.68 -6.26
CA TYR A 172 4.18 -0.47 -5.90
C TYR A 172 2.75 -0.13 -6.28
N GLY A 173 2.19 -0.86 -7.24
CA GLY A 173 0.88 -0.63 -7.82
C GLY A 173 -0.14 -1.71 -7.51
N HIS A 174 -1.40 -1.43 -7.85
CA HIS A 174 -2.57 -2.30 -7.75
C HIS A 174 -2.88 -2.79 -6.33
N LEU A 175 -2.47 -2.00 -5.31
CA LEU A 175 -2.62 -2.37 -3.91
C LEU A 175 -4.08 -2.43 -3.47
N SER A 176 -4.36 -3.23 -2.43
CA SER A 176 -5.65 -3.25 -1.70
C SER A 176 -5.56 -2.53 -0.36
N ALA A 177 -4.35 -2.34 0.19
CA ALA A 177 -4.18 -1.60 1.43
C ALA A 177 -2.86 -0.82 1.45
N LEU A 178 -2.89 0.33 2.13
CA LEU A 178 -1.74 1.16 2.47
C LEU A 178 -1.48 1.05 3.97
N VAL A 179 -0.27 0.67 4.34
CA VAL A 179 0.18 0.54 5.74
C VAL A 179 1.04 1.73 6.16
N VAL A 180 1.48 2.51 5.18
CA VAL A 180 2.32 3.69 5.37
C VAL A 180 1.71 4.89 4.66
N LEU A 181 2.01 6.09 5.14
CA LEU A 181 1.55 7.36 4.59
C LEU A 181 2.69 8.11 3.90
N THR A 182 2.34 9.07 3.07
CA THR A 182 3.30 10.01 2.46
C THR A 182 4.14 10.71 3.54
N ASN A 183 5.41 10.94 3.26
CA ASN A 183 6.44 11.49 4.15
C ASN A 183 6.85 10.58 5.32
N THR A 184 6.50 9.30 5.28
CA THR A 184 6.97 8.30 6.25
C THR A 184 8.30 7.70 5.79
N TRP A 185 9.28 7.59 6.71
CA TRP A 185 10.45 6.76 6.50
C TRP A 185 10.09 5.29 6.62
N VAL A 186 10.58 4.47 5.71
CA VAL A 186 10.41 3.01 5.72
C VAL A 186 11.75 2.31 5.66
N TYR A 187 11.81 1.14 6.28
CA TYR A 187 12.99 0.28 6.30
C TYR A 187 12.82 -0.87 5.33
N GLU A 188 13.93 -1.34 4.80
CA GLU A 188 13.97 -2.53 3.95
C GLU A 188 13.27 -3.73 4.61
N GLY A 189 12.40 -4.38 3.85
CA GLY A 189 11.58 -5.51 4.33
C GLY A 189 10.43 -5.14 5.25
N GLN A 190 10.22 -3.85 5.52
CA GLN A 190 9.02 -3.39 6.24
C GLN A 190 7.78 -3.63 5.40
N ILE A 191 6.69 -4.15 5.99
CA ILE A 191 5.39 -4.22 5.32
C ILE A 191 4.88 -2.79 5.11
N ILE A 192 4.62 -2.42 3.86
CA ILE A 192 4.16 -1.09 3.44
C ILE A 192 2.72 -1.10 2.91
N GLY A 193 2.22 -2.25 2.51
CA GLY A 193 0.86 -2.41 1.96
C GLY A 193 0.51 -3.87 1.75
N THR A 194 -0.62 -4.08 1.11
CA THR A 194 -1.09 -5.40 0.66
C THR A 194 -1.40 -5.32 -0.83
N SER A 195 -0.95 -6.31 -1.61
CA SER A 195 -1.27 -6.43 -3.04
C SER A 195 -2.77 -6.53 -3.26
N GLY A 196 -3.25 -6.22 -4.45
CA GLY A 196 -4.68 -6.22 -4.74
C GLY A 196 -4.97 -6.22 -6.24
N ASN A 197 -6.09 -5.60 -6.61
CA ASN A 197 -6.60 -5.54 -7.99
C ASN A 197 -7.21 -4.16 -8.29
N THR A 198 -6.57 -3.09 -7.85
CA THR A 198 -7.01 -1.71 -8.13
C THR A 198 -6.31 -1.16 -9.36
N GLY A 199 -6.84 -0.07 -9.93
CA GLY A 199 -6.26 0.52 -11.13
C GLY A 199 -6.55 -0.26 -12.41
N ASN A 200 -5.71 -0.10 -13.41
CA ASN A 200 -5.81 -0.84 -14.67
C ASN A 200 -5.22 -2.24 -14.51
N SER A 201 -5.97 -3.12 -13.87
CA SER A 201 -5.58 -4.48 -13.53
C SER A 201 -6.68 -5.47 -13.88
N SER A 202 -6.30 -6.61 -14.45
CA SER A 202 -7.21 -7.71 -14.83
C SER A 202 -7.36 -8.78 -13.76
N GLY A 203 -6.53 -8.78 -12.73
CA GLY A 203 -6.54 -9.76 -11.64
C GLY A 203 -5.54 -9.39 -10.53
N PRO A 204 -5.68 -9.97 -9.33
CA PRO A 204 -4.82 -9.61 -8.21
C PRO A 204 -3.34 -9.93 -8.47
N HIS A 205 -2.48 -8.91 -8.33
CA HIS A 205 -1.03 -9.01 -8.45
C HIS A 205 -0.34 -7.80 -7.78
N LEU A 206 0.97 -7.82 -7.69
CA LEU A 206 1.80 -6.65 -7.38
C LEU A 206 2.49 -6.18 -8.65
N HIS A 207 2.20 -4.96 -9.10
CA HIS A 207 3.04 -4.25 -10.06
C HIS A 207 4.18 -3.57 -9.32
N PHE A 208 5.42 -3.84 -9.74
CA PHE A 208 6.64 -3.31 -9.12
C PHE A 208 7.54 -2.67 -10.17
N GLU A 209 7.81 -1.36 -10.02
CA GLU A 209 8.75 -0.62 -10.86
C GLU A 209 9.99 -0.20 -10.07
N VAL A 210 11.13 -0.19 -10.75
CA VAL A 210 12.36 0.46 -10.28
C VAL A 210 12.73 1.57 -11.25
N ARG A 211 13.03 2.75 -10.71
CA ARG A 211 13.39 3.91 -11.52
C ARG A 211 14.70 4.53 -11.05
N LEU A 212 15.50 4.99 -11.98
CA LEU A 212 16.69 5.78 -11.71
C LEU A 212 16.51 7.15 -12.38
N ASN A 213 16.57 8.22 -11.59
CA ASN A 213 16.33 9.59 -12.09
C ASN A 213 15.02 9.70 -12.90
N ASN A 214 13.96 9.07 -12.40
CA ASN A 214 12.61 9.00 -12.99
C ASN A 214 12.50 8.15 -14.29
N LEU A 215 13.54 7.48 -14.74
CA LEU A 215 13.50 6.55 -15.88
C LEU A 215 13.37 5.11 -15.35
N PRO A 216 12.38 4.33 -15.80
CA PRO A 216 12.30 2.92 -15.46
C PRO A 216 13.54 2.17 -15.87
N ILE A 217 13.99 1.27 -14.99
CA ILE A 217 15.13 0.39 -15.22
C ILE A 217 14.78 -1.03 -14.81
N ASP A 218 15.39 -2.00 -15.48
CA ASP A 218 15.26 -3.40 -15.12
C ASP A 218 16.14 -3.76 -13.92
N PRO A 219 15.60 -4.13 -12.75
CA PRO A 219 16.40 -4.51 -11.59
C PRO A 219 17.11 -5.85 -11.73
N PHE A 220 16.73 -6.68 -12.71
CA PHE A 220 17.42 -7.94 -13.02
C PHE A 220 18.61 -7.77 -13.97
N GLY A 221 18.93 -6.56 -14.35
CA GLY A 221 19.92 -6.30 -15.38
C GLY A 221 19.33 -6.48 -16.78
N GLY A 222 20.17 -6.36 -17.80
CA GLY A 222 19.76 -6.38 -19.19
C GLY A 222 20.36 -5.20 -19.93
N SER A 223 19.92 -4.91 -21.13
CA SER A 223 20.48 -3.87 -21.98
C SER A 223 20.58 -2.51 -21.27
N GLY A 224 21.77 -2.19 -20.73
CA GLY A 224 22.04 -0.92 -20.05
C GLY A 224 21.62 -0.81 -18.58
N SER A 225 21.11 -1.86 -17.98
CA SER A 225 20.70 -1.90 -16.56
C SER A 225 21.70 -2.69 -15.71
N PHE A 226 21.68 -2.43 -14.39
CA PHE A 226 22.53 -3.13 -13.44
C PHE A 226 21.70 -4.13 -12.62
N TRP A 227 22.31 -5.27 -12.27
CA TRP A 227 21.72 -6.18 -11.31
C TRP A 227 21.61 -5.48 -9.94
N LEU A 228 20.41 -5.26 -9.46
CA LEU A 228 20.16 -4.53 -8.21
C LEU A 228 19.79 -5.43 -7.03
N TRP A 229 19.44 -6.68 -7.26
CA TRP A 229 19.02 -7.59 -6.20
C TRP A 229 20.20 -8.05 -5.35
N LYS A 230 20.14 -7.82 -4.03
CA LYS A 230 21.12 -8.36 -3.06
C LYS A 230 20.64 -9.65 -2.42
N GLU A 231 19.32 -9.89 -2.46
CA GLU A 231 18.67 -11.11 -2.02
C GLU A 231 17.76 -11.60 -3.14
N GLY A 232 17.37 -12.85 -3.05
CA GLY A 232 16.53 -13.50 -4.04
C GLY A 232 17.30 -14.45 -4.92
N ARG A 233 16.60 -15.44 -5.43
CA ARG A 233 17.10 -16.45 -6.36
C ARG A 233 15.96 -17.05 -7.14
N TRP A 234 16.27 -17.61 -8.29
CA TRP A 234 15.32 -18.45 -9.02
C TRP A 234 15.28 -19.84 -8.38
N ASP A 235 14.07 -20.36 -8.16
CA ASP A 235 13.88 -21.74 -7.78
C ASP A 235 13.83 -22.68 -9.02
N ASP A 236 13.71 -23.98 -8.79
CA ASP A 236 13.62 -25.01 -9.83
C ASP A 236 12.33 -24.94 -10.66
N GLN A 237 11.30 -24.25 -10.16
CA GLN A 237 10.05 -23.98 -10.87
C GLN A 237 10.10 -22.65 -11.63
N GLY A 238 11.23 -21.95 -11.52
CA GLY A 238 11.45 -20.68 -12.18
C GLY A 238 10.67 -19.52 -11.56
N ARG A 239 10.41 -19.56 -10.27
CA ARG A 239 9.84 -18.45 -9.50
C ARG A 239 10.94 -17.66 -8.84
N TRP A 240 10.75 -16.35 -8.71
CA TRP A 240 11.69 -15.52 -7.95
C TRP A 240 11.36 -15.61 -6.46
N VAL A 241 12.33 -16.08 -5.69
CA VAL A 241 12.16 -16.36 -4.25
C VAL A 241 12.52 -15.11 -3.45
N GLY A 242 11.54 -14.56 -2.75
CA GLY A 242 11.71 -13.50 -1.78
C GLY A 242 12.14 -14.02 -0.40
N ARG A 243 12.04 -13.13 0.59
CA ARG A 243 12.37 -13.47 1.98
C ARG A 243 11.53 -14.63 2.51
N SER A 244 12.09 -15.40 3.42
CA SER A 244 11.34 -16.46 4.08
C SER A 244 10.19 -15.88 4.89
N ILE A 245 9.02 -16.51 4.82
CA ILE A 245 7.89 -16.19 5.70
C ILE A 245 8.29 -16.59 7.10
N PRO A 246 8.23 -15.67 8.09
CA PRO A 246 8.45 -16.05 9.47
C PRO A 246 7.41 -17.10 9.90
N ALA A 247 7.86 -18.20 10.45
CA ALA A 247 6.95 -19.17 11.04
C ALA A 247 6.31 -18.57 12.30
N SER A 248 5.11 -18.02 12.18
CA SER A 248 4.33 -17.65 13.35
C SER A 248 3.51 -18.84 13.80
N THR A 249 3.63 -19.17 15.08
CA THR A 249 2.95 -20.34 15.67
C THR A 249 1.72 -19.96 16.49
N SER A 250 1.48 -18.66 16.73
CA SER A 250 0.38 -18.21 17.55
C SER A 250 -0.30 -16.96 17.00
N TYR A 251 -1.61 -16.93 17.11
CA TYR A 251 -2.42 -15.77 16.80
C TYR A 251 -3.62 -15.69 17.75
N LEU A 252 -4.16 -14.48 17.88
CA LEU A 252 -5.43 -14.20 18.53
C LEU A 252 -6.38 -13.66 17.46
N VAL A 253 -7.60 -14.19 17.40
CA VAL A 253 -8.70 -13.60 16.61
C VAL A 253 -9.68 -12.97 17.58
N ILE A 254 -10.03 -11.73 17.33
CA ILE A 254 -11.11 -11.01 18.02
C ILE A 254 -12.17 -10.73 16.99
N ASP A 255 -13.32 -11.32 17.16
CA ASP A 255 -14.47 -11.25 16.27
C ASP A 255 -15.40 -10.09 16.64
N ASP A 256 -16.26 -9.65 15.71
CA ASP A 256 -17.25 -8.60 15.96
C ASP A 256 -18.46 -9.05 16.79
N VAL A 257 -18.46 -10.23 17.28
CA VAL A 257 -19.39 -10.90 18.21
C VAL A 257 -20.89 -10.76 17.86
N PRO A 258 -21.64 -11.86 17.77
CA PRO A 258 -23.11 -11.82 17.64
C PRO A 258 -23.75 -11.00 18.75
N PRO A 259 -24.92 -10.38 18.50
CA PRO A 259 -25.60 -9.48 19.45
C PRO A 259 -25.87 -10.05 20.84
N SER A 260 -25.76 -11.37 21.01
CA SER A 260 -26.01 -12.08 22.26
C SER A 260 -24.79 -12.28 23.17
N ILE A 261 -23.58 -11.96 22.68
CA ILE A 261 -22.32 -12.21 23.40
C ILE A 261 -21.55 -10.90 23.50
N SER A 262 -20.93 -10.60 24.63
CA SER A 262 -19.99 -9.50 24.77
C SER A 262 -18.55 -10.05 24.78
N ASP A 263 -17.75 -9.71 23.80
CA ASP A 263 -16.30 -9.93 23.84
C ASP A 263 -15.66 -8.73 24.58
N PRO A 264 -14.92 -8.93 25.66
CA PRO A 264 -14.27 -7.84 26.37
C PRO A 264 -13.20 -7.12 25.52
N PHE A 265 -12.76 -7.71 24.42
CA PHE A 265 -11.72 -7.20 23.55
C PHE A 265 -12.25 -6.54 22.28
N PHE A 266 -13.56 -6.66 22.00
CA PHE A 266 -14.25 -5.95 20.94
C PHE A 266 -15.27 -4.95 21.51
N ARG A 267 -15.25 -3.73 20.97
CA ARG A 267 -16.22 -2.67 21.34
C ARG A 267 -16.64 -1.92 20.10
N LYS A 268 -17.90 -1.50 20.07
CA LYS A 268 -18.46 -0.59 19.07
C LYS A 268 -19.27 0.51 19.72
N GLY A 269 -19.46 1.60 19.01
CA GLY A 269 -20.17 2.73 19.56
C GLY A 269 -20.48 3.80 18.53
N HIS A 270 -20.93 4.93 19.05
CA HIS A 270 -21.22 6.14 18.29
C HIS A 270 -20.68 7.36 19.04
N THR A 271 -20.64 8.50 18.37
CA THR A 271 -20.19 9.77 18.94
C THR A 271 -21.40 10.66 19.23
N VAL A 272 -21.47 11.21 20.43
CA VAL A 272 -22.49 12.19 20.84
C VAL A 272 -21.76 13.43 21.35
N ASP A 273 -21.98 14.57 20.71
CA ASP A 273 -21.34 15.85 21.06
C ASP A 273 -19.79 15.76 21.17
N GLY A 274 -19.17 14.95 20.29
CA GLY A 274 -17.72 14.70 20.29
C GLY A 274 -17.24 13.71 21.37
N ILE A 275 -18.15 13.09 22.11
CA ILE A 275 -17.86 12.08 23.15
C ILE A 275 -18.13 10.70 22.58
N LEU A 276 -17.16 9.81 22.73
CA LEU A 276 -17.28 8.40 22.32
C LEU A 276 -18.16 7.65 23.34
N VAL A 277 -19.27 7.09 22.86
CA VAL A 277 -20.21 6.32 23.66
C VAL A 277 -20.21 4.87 23.17
N SER A 278 -19.83 3.93 24.04
CA SER A 278 -19.92 2.50 23.73
C SER A 278 -21.38 2.05 23.73
N CYS A 279 -21.76 1.26 22.74
CA CYS A 279 -23.08 0.66 22.68
C CYS A 279 -23.13 -0.75 23.26
N PRO A 280 -24.23 -1.15 23.85
CA PRO A 280 -24.52 -2.56 24.11
C PRO A 280 -24.53 -3.35 22.78
N PRO A 281 -24.07 -4.62 22.76
CA PRO A 281 -23.98 -5.41 21.53
C PRO A 281 -25.29 -5.47 20.72
N ALA A 282 -26.44 -5.53 21.38
CA ALA A 282 -27.75 -5.72 20.76
C ALA A 282 -28.46 -4.43 20.28
N SER A 283 -27.97 -3.24 20.62
CA SER A 283 -28.73 -2.00 20.42
C SER A 283 -27.92 -0.78 20.02
N CYS A 284 -26.84 -0.98 19.22
CA CYS A 284 -26.07 0.13 18.70
C CYS A 284 -26.76 0.75 17.48
N PRO A 285 -27.17 2.03 17.51
CA PRO A 285 -27.80 2.68 16.37
C PRO A 285 -26.87 2.61 15.15
N HIS A 286 -27.45 2.40 13.96
CA HIS A 286 -26.76 2.39 12.67
C HIS A 286 -25.61 1.37 12.51
N TRP A 287 -25.46 0.44 13.43
CA TRP A 287 -24.69 -0.78 13.23
C TRP A 287 -25.66 -1.91 12.88
N TYR A 288 -25.49 -2.48 11.69
CA TYR A 288 -26.39 -3.48 11.12
C TYR A 288 -25.71 -4.85 11.18
N PRO A 289 -26.21 -5.79 12.02
CA PRO A 289 -25.69 -7.14 12.06
C PRO A 289 -26.17 -7.96 10.87
N GLU A 290 -25.30 -8.80 10.33
CA GLU A 290 -25.61 -9.75 9.27
C GLU A 290 -25.19 -11.17 9.68
N THR A 291 -25.89 -12.17 9.16
CA THR A 291 -25.60 -13.59 9.38
C THR A 291 -25.39 -14.34 8.08
N GLY A 292 -24.60 -15.43 8.11
CA GLY A 292 -24.23 -16.20 6.92
C GLY A 292 -23.19 -15.54 6.04
N ILE A 293 -22.54 -14.48 6.51
CA ILE A 293 -21.50 -13.71 5.84
C ILE A 293 -20.42 -13.40 6.88
N GLY A 294 -19.19 -13.23 6.43
CA GLY A 294 -18.08 -12.86 7.31
C GLY A 294 -17.37 -14.05 7.93
N TRP A 295 -16.42 -13.75 8.81
CA TRP A 295 -15.70 -14.73 9.62
C TRP A 295 -16.68 -15.35 10.63
N ASN A 296 -16.65 -16.65 10.83
CA ASN A 296 -17.61 -17.39 11.65
C ASN A 296 -19.10 -17.19 11.28
N SER A 297 -19.38 -16.71 10.06
CA SER A 297 -20.76 -16.53 9.54
C SER A 297 -21.55 -15.41 10.19
N ASP A 298 -20.90 -14.39 10.70
CA ASP A 298 -21.51 -13.13 11.14
C ASP A 298 -20.58 -11.95 10.86
N MET A 299 -21.14 -10.75 10.82
CA MET A 299 -20.45 -9.48 10.67
C MET A 299 -21.36 -8.33 11.02
N ILE A 300 -20.79 -7.15 11.19
CA ILE A 300 -21.55 -5.90 11.28
C ILE A 300 -21.11 -4.93 10.18
N TRP A 301 -21.97 -3.99 9.86
CA TRP A 301 -21.64 -2.93 8.91
C TRP A 301 -22.33 -1.61 9.26
N THR A 302 -21.79 -0.51 8.74
CA THR A 302 -22.40 0.82 8.83
C THR A 302 -22.25 1.54 7.49
N TYR A 303 -22.92 2.67 7.33
CA TYR A 303 -22.71 3.56 6.21
C TYR A 303 -21.47 4.43 6.44
N SER A 304 -20.72 4.71 5.37
CA SER A 304 -19.64 5.67 5.44
C SER A 304 -20.16 7.10 5.60
N ASN A 305 -19.31 7.95 6.14
CA ASN A 305 -19.52 9.39 6.24
C ASN A 305 -18.29 10.10 5.65
N ASP A 306 -18.44 11.30 5.10
CA ASP A 306 -17.35 12.01 4.46
C ASP A 306 -16.30 12.52 5.46
N GLN A 307 -16.71 13.10 6.58
CA GLN A 307 -15.80 13.80 7.51
C GLN A 307 -16.01 13.47 8.99
N ASN A 308 -17.24 13.13 9.40
CA ASN A 308 -17.55 12.93 10.80
C ASN A 308 -17.30 11.47 11.21
N ARG A 309 -16.76 11.27 12.41
CA ARG A 309 -16.58 9.95 13.02
C ARG A 309 -17.78 9.68 13.93
N ASP A 310 -18.92 9.35 13.29
CA ASP A 310 -20.17 9.18 14.04
C ASP A 310 -20.29 7.77 14.61
N TYR A 311 -19.74 6.77 13.90
CA TYR A 311 -19.76 5.36 14.31
C TYR A 311 -18.34 4.77 14.28
N TRP A 312 -18.05 3.90 15.27
CA TRP A 312 -16.73 3.32 15.44
C TRP A 312 -16.77 1.88 15.98
N ALA A 313 -15.77 1.10 15.62
CA ALA A 313 -15.48 -0.20 16.20
C ALA A 313 -14.00 -0.30 16.60
N LEU A 314 -13.71 -1.13 17.61
CA LEU A 314 -12.38 -1.22 18.22
C LEU A 314 -12.09 -2.64 18.66
N TRP A 315 -10.84 -3.08 18.39
CA TRP A 315 -10.29 -4.36 18.82
C TRP A 315 -9.04 -4.13 19.67
N GLU A 316 -9.04 -4.68 20.89
CA GLU A 316 -7.94 -4.55 21.83
C GLU A 316 -7.34 -5.94 22.11
N PRO A 317 -6.06 -6.20 21.77
CA PRO A 317 -5.47 -7.51 22.03
C PRO A 317 -5.33 -7.78 23.52
N SER A 318 -5.72 -8.98 23.96
CA SER A 318 -5.71 -9.38 25.37
C SER A 318 -4.31 -9.45 26.00
N LYS A 319 -3.25 -9.40 25.18
CA LYS A 319 -1.86 -9.43 25.62
C LYS A 319 -1.05 -8.37 24.91
N HIS A 320 -0.12 -7.78 25.65
CA HIS A 320 0.87 -6.90 25.04
C HIS A 320 1.84 -7.72 24.18
N GLY A 321 2.29 -7.12 23.09
CA GLY A 321 3.21 -7.81 22.16
C GLY A 321 3.41 -7.07 20.86
N ILE A 322 4.13 -7.70 19.96
CA ILE A 322 4.33 -7.25 18.60
C ILE A 322 3.56 -8.18 17.69
N TYR A 323 2.67 -7.62 16.89
CA TYR A 323 1.73 -8.38 16.07
C TYR A 323 1.72 -7.84 14.64
N GLU A 324 1.68 -8.75 13.68
CA GLU A 324 1.11 -8.45 12.38
C GLU A 324 -0.42 -8.42 12.55
N ILE A 325 -1.04 -7.29 12.22
CA ILE A 325 -2.49 -7.14 12.27
C ILE A 325 -3.06 -7.57 10.93
N ARG A 326 -4.10 -8.39 10.94
CA ARG A 326 -4.89 -8.72 9.76
C ARG A 326 -6.35 -8.48 10.04
N VAL A 327 -7.03 -7.78 9.13
CA VAL A 327 -8.47 -7.54 9.19
C VAL A 327 -9.17 -8.42 8.17
N PHE A 328 -10.32 -8.98 8.54
CA PHE A 328 -11.15 -9.75 7.60
C PHE A 328 -12.09 -8.80 6.87
N ILE A 329 -12.10 -8.86 5.54
CA ILE A 329 -13.00 -8.06 4.71
C ILE A 329 -14.08 -8.98 4.14
N PRO A 330 -15.35 -8.79 4.54
CA PRO A 330 -16.44 -9.63 4.10
C PRO A 330 -16.83 -9.36 2.65
N ARG A 331 -17.49 -10.33 2.00
CA ARG A 331 -17.90 -10.25 0.59
C ARG A 331 -19.06 -9.31 0.31
N LYS A 332 -19.76 -8.83 1.34
CA LYS A 332 -20.88 -7.90 1.22
C LYS A 332 -20.77 -6.79 2.25
N TYR A 333 -21.45 -5.68 2.00
CA TYR A 333 -21.50 -4.52 2.89
C TYR A 333 -20.11 -3.93 3.21
N ALA A 334 -19.18 -4.08 2.27
CA ALA A 334 -17.81 -3.59 2.34
C ALA A 334 -17.48 -2.92 1.00
N THR A 335 -18.05 -1.74 0.75
CA THR A 335 -18.02 -1.09 -0.58
C THR A 335 -17.16 0.17 -0.62
N THR A 336 -16.63 0.62 0.50
CA THR A 336 -15.75 1.79 0.55
C THR A 336 -14.39 1.49 -0.08
N TRP A 337 -13.83 2.49 -0.77
CA TRP A 337 -12.45 2.45 -1.28
C TRP A 337 -11.42 2.94 -0.26
N TRP A 338 -11.87 3.52 0.87
CA TRP A 338 -11.01 4.23 1.78
C TRP A 338 -11.36 3.99 3.25
N ALA A 339 -11.54 2.72 3.64
CA ALA A 339 -11.70 2.37 5.05
C ALA A 339 -10.42 2.70 5.82
N ARG A 340 -10.53 3.52 6.86
CA ARG A 340 -9.40 3.95 7.70
C ARG A 340 -9.36 3.14 8.98
N TYR A 341 -8.31 2.36 9.14
CA TYR A 341 -8.02 1.65 10.37
C TYR A 341 -6.95 2.42 11.16
N TRP A 342 -7.27 2.81 12.37
CA TRP A 342 -6.43 3.63 13.22
C TRP A 342 -5.76 2.83 14.31
N LEU A 343 -4.51 3.19 14.64
CA LEU A 343 -3.87 2.79 15.87
C LEU A 343 -4.18 3.82 16.95
N VAL A 344 -4.65 3.34 18.09
CA VAL A 344 -5.13 4.16 19.20
C VAL A 344 -4.09 4.16 20.32
N THR A 345 -3.77 5.33 20.85
CA THR A 345 -2.80 5.47 21.95
C THR A 345 -3.27 4.85 23.24
N SER A 346 -2.35 4.28 24.01
CA SER A 346 -2.65 3.64 25.29
C SER A 346 -3.08 4.62 26.41
N SER A 347 -2.77 5.92 26.26
CA SER A 347 -3.06 6.92 27.31
C SER A 347 -4.43 7.58 27.19
N THR A 348 -4.92 7.78 25.97
CA THR A 348 -6.12 8.59 25.72
C THR A 348 -7.15 7.91 24.83
N TYR A 349 -6.87 6.74 24.27
CA TYR A 349 -7.66 6.08 23.22
C TYR A 349 -7.96 7.01 22.03
N GLN A 350 -7.03 7.94 21.75
CA GLN A 350 -7.17 8.83 20.60
C GLN A 350 -6.52 8.21 19.36
N PRO A 351 -7.20 8.26 18.20
CA PRO A 351 -6.65 7.84 16.93
C PRO A 351 -5.38 8.65 16.58
N ALA A 352 -4.29 7.98 16.20
CA ALA A 352 -3.00 8.63 15.95
C ALA A 352 -2.47 8.39 14.52
N ILE A 353 -2.37 7.14 14.10
CA ILE A 353 -1.88 6.74 12.78
C ILE A 353 -2.94 5.87 12.15
N TYR A 354 -3.20 6.05 10.86
CA TYR A 354 -4.14 5.18 10.16
C TYR A 354 -3.49 4.44 8.99
N MET A 355 -4.05 3.29 8.69
CA MET A 355 -3.87 2.50 7.49
C MET A 355 -5.15 2.55 6.66
N VAL A 356 -5.03 2.34 5.36
CA VAL A 356 -6.16 2.41 4.44
C VAL A 356 -6.40 1.05 3.81
N VAL A 357 -7.66 0.66 3.69
CA VAL A 357 -8.08 -0.55 2.98
C VAL A 357 -9.14 -0.19 1.94
N ASP A 358 -8.89 -0.60 0.70
CA ASP A 358 -9.94 -0.68 -0.33
C ASP A 358 -10.77 -1.93 -0.08
N GLN A 359 -11.92 -1.77 0.57
CA GLN A 359 -12.79 -2.89 0.88
C GLN A 359 -13.56 -3.39 -0.35
N TYR A 360 -13.84 -2.53 -1.32
CA TYR A 360 -14.69 -2.82 -2.47
C TYR A 360 -14.15 -3.97 -3.35
N GLY A 361 -12.85 -4.07 -3.50
CA GLY A 361 -12.23 -5.08 -4.35
C GLY A 361 -11.90 -6.40 -3.65
N VAL A 362 -12.19 -6.50 -2.35
CA VAL A 362 -11.81 -7.64 -1.51
C VAL A 362 -13.06 -8.45 -1.14
N SER A 363 -12.94 -9.76 -1.08
CA SER A 363 -14.07 -10.64 -0.78
C SER A 363 -13.62 -11.83 0.07
N ASP A 364 -14.14 -11.91 1.29
CA ASP A 364 -13.88 -12.97 2.28
C ASP A 364 -12.37 -13.25 2.47
N ARG A 365 -11.59 -12.18 2.76
CA ARG A 365 -10.14 -12.28 2.86
C ARG A 365 -9.55 -11.53 4.05
N TRP A 366 -8.44 -12.05 4.53
CA TRP A 366 -7.59 -11.37 5.50
C TRP A 366 -6.62 -10.42 4.79
N ILE A 367 -6.64 -9.15 5.20
CA ILE A 367 -5.77 -8.08 4.68
C ILE A 367 -4.79 -7.68 5.77
N SER A 368 -3.50 -7.66 5.46
CA SER A 368 -2.45 -7.24 6.39
C SER A 368 -2.42 -5.72 6.53
N LEU A 369 -2.39 -5.26 7.77
CA LEU A 369 -2.19 -3.85 8.15
C LEU A 369 -0.78 -3.61 8.72
N GLY A 370 0.17 -4.52 8.48
CA GLY A 370 1.54 -4.39 8.94
C GLY A 370 1.80 -4.90 10.36
N ILE A 371 3.02 -4.64 10.84
CA ILE A 371 3.49 -5.08 12.15
C ILE A 371 3.54 -3.91 13.12
N HIS A 372 2.87 -4.06 14.26
CA HIS A 372 2.72 -3.02 15.27
C HIS A 372 2.93 -3.57 16.69
N ARG A 373 3.42 -2.69 17.57
CA ARG A 373 3.59 -3.01 18.99
C ARG A 373 2.35 -2.57 19.77
N PHE A 374 1.78 -3.48 20.56
CA PHE A 374 0.68 -3.20 21.49
C PHE A 374 1.16 -3.31 22.93
N GLY A 375 0.70 -2.40 23.77
CA GLY A 375 1.06 -2.35 25.18
C GLY A 375 1.25 -0.93 25.70
N PRO A 376 1.85 -0.77 26.91
CA PRO A 376 2.16 0.55 27.44
C PRO A 376 3.16 1.27 26.54
N TYR A 377 3.19 2.61 26.66
CA TYR A 377 4.10 3.44 25.88
C TYR A 377 5.54 2.87 25.81
N PRO A 378 6.15 2.78 24.61
CA PRO A 378 5.70 3.31 23.31
C PRO A 378 4.82 2.34 22.48
N GLY A 379 3.80 1.74 23.02
CA GLY A 379 2.88 0.83 22.32
C GLY A 379 1.50 1.42 22.07
N TRP A 380 0.73 0.73 21.21
CA TRP A 380 -0.65 1.05 20.91
C TRP A 380 -1.60 0.31 21.87
N ALA A 381 -2.78 0.88 22.14
CA ALA A 381 -3.80 0.22 22.94
C ALA A 381 -4.66 -0.72 22.10
N ALA A 382 -5.11 -0.24 20.94
CA ALA A 382 -6.11 -0.94 20.13
C ALA A 382 -5.99 -0.60 18.64
N LEU A 383 -6.61 -1.43 17.82
CA LEU A 383 -6.98 -1.11 16.44
C LEU A 383 -8.40 -0.54 16.46
N TRP A 384 -8.64 0.48 15.67
CA TRP A 384 -9.90 1.20 15.57
C TRP A 384 -10.27 1.39 14.10
N ILE A 385 -11.57 1.31 13.77
CA ILE A 385 -12.14 1.77 12.51
C ILE A 385 -13.27 2.75 12.79
N ASP A 386 -13.42 3.75 11.94
CA ASP A 386 -14.53 4.70 11.97
C ASP A 386 -15.22 4.81 10.59
N ASP A 387 -16.39 5.45 10.56
CA ASP A 387 -17.19 5.64 9.36
C ASP A 387 -16.73 6.81 8.47
N ALA A 388 -15.78 7.61 8.90
CA ALA A 388 -15.28 8.75 8.13
C ALA A 388 -14.28 8.32 7.07
N THR A 389 -14.72 8.14 5.83
CA THR A 389 -13.91 7.62 4.71
C THR A 389 -13.40 8.69 3.76
N LEU A 390 -13.83 9.96 3.89
CA LEU A 390 -13.57 11.06 2.96
C LEU A 390 -14.25 10.89 1.59
N GLU A 391 -14.97 9.81 1.36
CA GLU A 391 -15.77 9.59 0.16
C GLU A 391 -17.06 10.43 0.19
N GLN A 392 -17.47 10.97 -0.97
CA GLN A 392 -18.67 11.77 -1.08
C GLN A 392 -19.70 11.08 -1.98
N PRO A 393 -20.98 10.95 -1.55
CA PRO A 393 -22.01 10.22 -2.30
C PRO A 393 -22.26 10.76 -3.71
N THR A 394 -22.02 12.05 -3.92
CA THR A 394 -22.26 12.73 -5.22
C THR A 394 -21.13 12.54 -6.22
N ILE A 395 -19.94 12.14 -5.77
CA ILE A 395 -18.72 12.01 -6.58
C ILE A 395 -18.41 10.54 -6.81
N ASP A 396 -18.59 9.71 -5.79
CA ASP A 396 -18.22 8.30 -5.79
C ASP A 396 -19.38 7.42 -6.27
N GLN A 397 -19.59 7.37 -7.58
CA GLN A 397 -20.70 6.62 -8.20
C GLN A 397 -20.70 5.10 -7.93
N HIS A 398 -19.59 4.56 -7.41
CA HIS A 398 -19.48 3.12 -7.12
C HIS A 398 -20.39 2.66 -5.96
N CYS A 399 -20.78 3.56 -5.08
CA CYS A 399 -21.71 3.26 -3.98
C CYS A 399 -23.20 3.46 -4.37
N GLY A 400 -23.47 3.75 -5.65
CA GLY A 400 -24.83 3.98 -6.15
C GLY A 400 -25.36 5.35 -5.73
N THR A 401 -26.63 5.41 -5.33
CA THR A 401 -27.31 6.65 -4.90
C THR A 401 -27.16 6.95 -3.41
N GLY A 402 -26.37 6.17 -2.67
CA GLY A 402 -26.21 6.28 -1.22
C GLY A 402 -24.74 6.36 -0.80
N TRP A 403 -24.54 6.38 0.52
CA TRP A 403 -23.23 6.26 1.12
C TRP A 403 -22.63 4.87 0.89
N CYS A 404 -21.31 4.78 0.80
CA CYS A 404 -20.62 3.51 0.81
C CYS A 404 -20.86 2.77 2.12
N GLN A 405 -20.61 1.48 2.13
CA GLN A 405 -20.75 0.64 3.31
C GLN A 405 -19.37 0.21 3.80
N ILE A 406 -19.21 0.25 5.12
CA ILE A 406 -18.01 -0.21 5.81
C ILE A 406 -18.36 -1.53 6.48
N GLY A 407 -17.81 -2.60 5.93
CA GLY A 407 -17.86 -3.93 6.53
C GLY A 407 -16.86 -4.01 7.68
N VAL A 408 -17.32 -4.47 8.82
CA VAL A 408 -16.54 -4.67 10.03
C VAL A 408 -16.74 -6.10 10.50
N ASP A 409 -15.65 -6.79 10.76
CA ASP A 409 -15.63 -8.21 11.06
C ASP A 409 -14.44 -8.52 11.98
N ALA A 410 -13.86 -9.69 11.90
CA ALA A 410 -12.79 -10.15 12.77
C ALA A 410 -11.43 -9.46 12.51
N VAL A 411 -10.66 -9.30 13.56
CA VAL A 411 -9.25 -8.90 13.53
C VAL A 411 -8.37 -10.01 14.09
N LYS A 412 -7.33 -10.36 13.33
CA LYS A 412 -6.33 -11.33 13.73
C LYS A 412 -5.03 -10.63 14.12
N PHE A 413 -4.57 -10.86 15.34
CA PHE A 413 -3.28 -10.44 15.85
C PHE A 413 -2.33 -11.64 15.78
N VAL A 414 -1.45 -11.65 14.77
CA VAL A 414 -0.48 -12.73 14.55
C VAL A 414 0.83 -12.34 15.23
N THR A 415 1.32 -13.13 16.16
CA THR A 415 2.58 -12.83 16.87
C THR A 415 3.73 -12.69 15.86
N ALA A 416 4.35 -11.52 15.81
CA ALA A 416 5.45 -11.23 14.90
C ALA A 416 6.81 -11.53 15.55
N TRP A 417 7.76 -11.98 14.73
CA TRP A 417 9.12 -12.24 15.17
C TRP A 417 9.96 -10.95 15.22
N PRO A 418 10.88 -10.81 16.19
CA PRO A 418 11.72 -9.62 16.34
C PRO A 418 12.53 -9.22 15.10
N VAL A 419 12.88 -10.19 14.25
CA VAL A 419 13.75 -9.98 13.06
C VAL A 419 13.13 -9.05 12.01
N TYR A 420 11.79 -8.88 12.02
CA TYR A 420 11.06 -8.03 11.05
C TYR A 420 10.56 -6.72 11.67
N ILE A 421 10.98 -6.42 12.89
CA ILE A 421 10.64 -5.15 13.53
C ILE A 421 11.62 -4.12 12.99
N PRO A 422 11.13 -3.02 12.38
CA PRO A 422 11.99 -1.90 12.06
C PRO A 422 12.80 -1.48 13.29
N VAL A 423 14.07 -1.19 13.11
CA VAL A 423 14.99 -0.78 14.21
C VAL A 423 14.38 0.36 15.05
N ALA A 424 13.57 1.23 14.46
CA ALA A 424 12.84 2.29 15.15
C ALA A 424 11.84 1.80 16.22
N LEU A 425 11.29 0.58 16.07
CA LEU A 425 10.41 0.00 17.09
C LEU A 425 11.19 -0.67 18.24
N ASN A 426 12.48 -0.93 18.03
CA ASN A 426 13.37 -1.51 19.04
C ASN A 426 14.11 -0.46 19.89
N GLN A 427 14.16 0.82 19.47
CA GLN A 427 14.89 1.89 20.17
C GLN A 427 14.07 2.59 21.27
N GLY A 428 13.05 1.96 21.78
CA GLY A 428 12.30 2.42 22.94
C GLY A 428 12.76 1.74 24.22
N GLN A 429 14.08 1.79 24.53
CA GLN A 429 14.61 1.56 25.88
C GLN A 429 15.08 2.89 26.46
#